data_711d44cee82a630928cd19382205b12f
#
_entry.id   711d44cee82a630928cd19382205b12f
#
_cell.length_a   1.000
_cell.length_b   1.000
_cell.length_c   1.000
_cell.angle_alpha   90.00
_cell.angle_beta   90.00
_cell.angle_gamma   90.00
#
_symmetry.space_group_name_H-M   'P 1'
#
loop_
_entity.id
_entity.type
_entity.pdbx_description
1 polymer ?
#
loop_
_entity_poly.entity_id
_entity_poly.type
_entity_poly.pdbx_seq_one_letter_code
_entity_poly.pdbx_strand_id
1 'polypeptide(L)'
;MENCDVCCEKFNKVNHKKVDCPFCDLHSCRVCTQRYLVSISDDPHCMGCKNTWNREFVDTWCTKYFRNTEIRRHRETILFEREKVRMPETQPEVERIMAMRKLYKIINEQRGRLLELHRRYGFYVGQHTIREIPEPINELRGEMEDTYRELERLRNGGELVVGEEPKKFIRKCPTEECKGFMNEEWFCGLCDRHFCEHCNEELCEGHVCDQDIVKTMKLLKKDTKPCPKCGTMIQKLSGCRQMWCPDCHTAFDWHTGQVETGRIHNPHYMEFKRGRISSREHGDIPCGGIPTFRELRELNASENIMRFATTLNFLDREIVYRYGDMYDGDNRYLRVAYMLNEIEEPFFKKELQRRDKQRERYIDINNIYRMVIDTGGDLLRQYVLEQEKYPEIIGICKKLIEYANDVIGTIRKRYKCIHPLNIYLH
;
A
#
# COMPACT_ATOMS: atom_id res chain seq x y z
N MET A 1 10.14 36.98 24.33
CA MET A 1 10.75 35.67 24.07
C MET A 1 9.61 34.71 23.79
N GLU A 2 9.61 34.10 22.66
CA GLU A 2 8.51 33.21 22.24
C GLU A 2 8.59 31.87 22.96
N ASN A 3 7.46 31.38 23.41
CA ASN A 3 7.33 30.06 24.05
C ASN A 3 6.68 29.10 23.06
N CYS A 4 6.85 27.80 23.30
CA CYS A 4 6.18 26.76 22.53
C CYS A 4 4.66 26.76 22.81
N ASP A 5 3.83 26.79 21.78
CA ASP A 5 2.36 26.79 21.91
C ASP A 5 1.80 25.51 22.54
N VAL A 6 2.59 24.43 22.58
CA VAL A 6 2.16 23.12 23.09
C VAL A 6 2.55 22.89 24.55
N CYS A 7 3.81 23.16 24.93
CA CYS A 7 4.28 22.90 26.29
C CYS A 7 4.58 24.19 27.09
N CYS A 8 4.39 25.36 26.51
CA CYS A 8 4.65 26.69 27.09
C CYS A 8 6.11 26.93 27.54
N GLU A 9 7.03 26.03 27.22
CA GLU A 9 8.45 26.19 27.52
C GLU A 9 9.14 27.15 26.54
N LYS A 10 10.14 27.86 27.03
CA LYS A 10 10.93 28.78 26.20
C LYS A 10 11.74 28.04 25.16
N PHE A 11 11.78 28.58 23.94
CA PHE A 11 12.60 28.00 22.88
C PHE A 11 14.10 28.07 23.22
N ASN A 12 14.82 27.01 22.87
CA ASN A 12 16.26 26.91 23.02
C ASN A 12 16.88 26.18 21.80
N LYS A 13 18.22 26.16 21.74
CA LYS A 13 18.94 25.54 20.61
C LYS A 13 19.00 24.00 20.65
N VAL A 14 18.64 23.36 21.76
CA VAL A 14 18.82 21.92 21.98
C VAL A 14 17.49 21.17 21.94
N ASN A 15 16.80 21.07 23.07
CA ASN A 15 15.57 20.26 23.20
C ASN A 15 14.34 20.98 22.69
N HIS A 16 14.21 22.28 22.98
CA HIS A 16 13.07 23.12 22.60
C HIS A 16 13.41 24.00 21.38
N LYS A 17 14.14 23.42 20.39
CA LYS A 17 14.36 24.12 19.13
C LYS A 17 13.01 24.41 18.48
N LYS A 18 12.81 25.66 18.06
CA LYS A 18 11.61 26.12 17.38
C LYS A 18 11.40 25.36 16.08
N VAL A 19 10.16 24.93 15.83
CA VAL A 19 9.66 24.30 14.60
C VAL A 19 8.49 25.13 14.13
N ASP A 20 8.72 25.94 13.11
CA ASP A 20 7.71 26.79 12.49
C ASP A 20 7.08 26.06 11.31
N CYS A 21 5.77 25.89 11.33
CA CYS A 21 5.08 25.26 10.22
C CYS A 21 5.10 26.20 9.00
N PRO A 22 5.46 25.72 7.80
CA PRO A 22 5.44 26.57 6.60
C PRO A 22 4.03 26.94 6.11
N PHE A 23 2.96 26.37 6.72
CA PHE A 23 1.58 26.51 6.26
C PHE A 23 0.64 27.18 7.29
N CYS A 24 1.09 27.41 8.53
CA CYS A 24 0.29 28.07 9.56
C CYS A 24 1.18 28.67 10.65
N ASP A 25 0.59 29.48 11.52
CA ASP A 25 1.29 30.22 12.58
C ASP A 25 1.54 29.39 13.86
N LEU A 26 1.47 28.06 13.80
CA LEU A 26 1.78 27.21 14.95
C LEU A 26 3.29 27.21 15.21
N HIS A 27 3.68 27.59 16.41
CA HIS A 27 5.06 27.54 16.90
C HIS A 27 5.22 26.42 17.92
N SER A 28 5.74 25.28 17.50
CA SER A 28 5.98 24.15 18.39
C SER A 28 7.48 23.94 18.67
N CYS A 29 7.80 23.25 19.74
CA CYS A 29 9.20 22.87 19.97
C CYS A 29 9.48 21.46 19.43
N ARG A 30 10.76 21.18 19.17
CA ARG A 30 11.22 19.88 18.66
C ARG A 30 10.66 18.69 19.46
N VAL A 31 10.70 18.75 20.80
CA VAL A 31 10.23 17.64 21.65
C VAL A 31 8.74 17.39 21.48
N CYS A 32 7.91 18.46 21.48
CA CYS A 32 6.47 18.33 21.26
C CYS A 32 6.16 17.76 19.88
N THR A 33 6.84 18.27 18.86
CA THR A 33 6.68 17.78 17.49
C THR A 33 7.13 16.34 17.34
N GLN A 34 8.24 15.94 17.95
CA GLN A 34 8.71 14.56 17.94
C GLN A 34 7.73 13.60 18.61
N ARG A 35 7.20 13.97 19.78
CA ARG A 35 6.17 13.17 20.48
C ARG A 35 4.89 13.02 19.62
N TYR A 36 4.46 14.11 19.00
CA TYR A 36 3.32 14.08 18.10
C TYR A 36 3.54 13.14 16.92
N LEU A 37 4.69 13.22 16.22
CA LEU A 37 4.97 12.38 15.06
C LEU A 37 5.02 10.88 15.35
N VAL A 38 5.37 10.47 16.57
CA VAL A 38 5.33 9.05 16.97
C VAL A 38 3.98 8.62 17.58
N SER A 39 3.02 9.53 17.68
CA SER A 39 1.66 9.21 18.13
C SER A 39 0.64 9.11 16.98
N ILE A 40 1.03 9.53 15.77
CA ILE A 40 0.14 9.51 14.60
C ILE A 40 0.46 8.35 13.67
N SER A 41 -0.55 7.83 12.98
CA SER A 41 -0.39 6.75 11.98
C SER A 41 -0.26 7.26 10.54
N ASP A 42 -0.37 8.55 10.32
CA ASP A 42 -0.26 9.18 9.01
C ASP A 42 1.16 9.63 8.67
N ASP A 43 1.34 10.14 7.46
CA ASP A 43 2.58 10.78 7.05
C ASP A 43 2.87 12.01 7.92
N PRO A 44 4.14 12.41 8.14
CA PRO A 44 4.49 13.57 8.94
C PRO A 44 3.72 14.82 8.52
N HIS A 45 3.01 15.45 9.47
CA HIS A 45 2.21 16.64 9.20
C HIS A 45 2.18 17.57 10.42
N CYS A 46 1.71 18.79 10.21
CA CYS A 46 1.54 19.77 11.28
C CYS A 46 0.43 19.36 12.26
N MET A 47 0.68 19.49 13.56
CA MET A 47 -0.35 19.22 14.56
C MET A 47 -1.48 20.23 14.57
N GLY A 48 -1.27 21.46 14.05
CA GLY A 48 -2.27 22.51 13.92
C GLY A 48 -3.08 22.38 12.63
N CYS A 49 -2.46 22.66 11.49
CA CYS A 49 -3.17 22.75 10.20
C CYS A 49 -3.29 21.41 9.46
N LYS A 50 -2.66 20.33 9.95
CA LYS A 50 -2.66 18.98 9.34
C LYS A 50 -2.04 18.90 7.93
N ASN A 51 -1.43 19.97 7.43
CA ASN A 51 -0.70 19.93 6.18
C ASN A 51 0.54 19.03 6.29
N THR A 52 0.71 18.15 5.32
CA THR A 52 1.83 17.20 5.26
C THR A 52 3.16 17.91 5.10
N TRP A 53 4.15 17.45 5.85
CA TRP A 53 5.50 17.95 5.76
C TRP A 53 6.35 17.04 4.87
N ASN A 54 7.03 17.66 3.92
CA ASN A 54 7.99 16.93 3.12
C ASN A 54 9.23 16.57 3.97
N ARG A 55 9.99 15.61 3.47
CA ARG A 55 11.18 15.12 4.16
C ARG A 55 12.23 16.20 4.37
N GLU A 56 12.36 17.15 3.45
CA GLU A 56 13.30 18.24 3.55
C GLU A 56 13.02 19.10 4.78
N PHE A 57 11.78 19.51 4.96
CA PHE A 57 11.38 20.28 6.13
C PHE A 57 11.62 19.50 7.43
N VAL A 58 11.24 18.24 7.49
CA VAL A 58 11.51 17.39 8.68
C VAL A 58 13.01 17.31 8.99
N ASP A 59 13.85 17.20 7.98
CA ASP A 59 15.32 17.13 8.15
C ASP A 59 15.94 18.42 8.67
N THR A 60 15.27 19.60 8.58
CA THR A 60 15.78 20.89 9.09
C THR A 60 15.80 20.98 10.62
N TRP A 61 14.86 20.35 11.29
CA TRP A 61 14.67 20.44 12.74
C TRP A 61 14.83 19.09 13.46
N CYS A 62 14.60 17.98 12.79
CA CYS A 62 14.69 16.63 13.38
C CYS A 62 16.14 16.18 13.51
N THR A 63 16.49 15.54 14.63
CA THR A 63 17.82 14.95 14.78
C THR A 63 17.94 13.67 13.95
N LYS A 64 19.15 13.44 13.40
CA LYS A 64 19.44 12.21 12.65
C LYS A 64 19.18 10.94 13.47
N TYR A 65 19.49 10.98 14.77
CA TYR A 65 19.23 9.87 15.70
C TYR A 65 17.73 9.57 15.78
N PHE A 66 16.91 10.54 16.17
CA PHE A 66 15.47 10.34 16.34
C PHE A 66 14.81 9.87 15.04
N ARG A 67 15.19 10.46 13.90
CA ARG A 67 14.68 10.04 12.59
C ARG A 67 15.04 8.60 12.24
N ASN A 68 16.29 8.18 12.49
CA ASN A 68 16.77 6.86 12.09
C ASN A 68 16.40 5.75 13.08
N THR A 69 15.97 6.09 14.30
CA THR A 69 15.56 5.14 15.34
C THR A 69 14.05 5.21 15.58
N GLU A 70 13.56 6.27 16.22
CA GLU A 70 12.17 6.36 16.69
C GLU A 70 11.15 6.46 15.53
N ILE A 71 11.32 7.45 14.63
CA ILE A 71 10.44 7.60 13.48
C ILE A 71 10.49 6.34 12.60
N ARG A 72 11.69 5.80 12.41
CA ARG A 72 11.85 4.59 11.62
C ARG A 72 11.08 3.41 12.19
N ARG A 73 11.26 3.11 13.51
CA ARG A 73 10.55 1.99 14.17
C ARG A 73 9.06 2.20 14.16
N HIS A 74 8.61 3.42 14.45
CA HIS A 74 7.21 3.78 14.42
C HIS A 74 6.62 3.56 13.02
N ARG A 75 7.31 4.03 11.97
CA ARG A 75 6.88 3.84 10.58
C ARG A 75 6.84 2.37 10.17
N GLU A 76 7.85 1.58 10.53
CA GLU A 76 7.87 0.14 10.30
C GLU A 76 6.64 -0.55 10.93
N THR A 77 6.26 -0.15 12.14
CA THR A 77 5.08 -0.69 12.84
C THR A 77 3.78 -0.29 12.14
N ILE A 78 3.61 0.98 11.81
CA ILE A 78 2.41 1.47 11.13
C ILE A 78 2.21 0.78 9.78
N LEU A 79 3.26 0.68 8.97
CA LEU A 79 3.20 0.03 7.66
C LEU A 79 2.79 -1.44 7.80
N PHE A 80 3.33 -2.12 8.79
CA PHE A 80 2.98 -3.51 9.07
C PHE A 80 1.54 -3.67 9.56
N GLU A 81 1.06 -2.81 10.48
CA GLU A 81 -0.33 -2.84 10.92
C GLU A 81 -1.31 -2.57 9.76
N ARG A 82 -0.97 -1.66 8.84
CA ARG A 82 -1.76 -1.43 7.62
C ARG A 82 -1.84 -2.69 6.74
N GLU A 83 -0.77 -3.45 6.61
CA GLU A 83 -0.77 -4.70 5.85
C GLU A 83 -1.51 -5.83 6.59
N LYS A 84 -1.44 -5.89 7.93
CA LYS A 84 -2.23 -6.85 8.73
C LYS A 84 -3.72 -6.73 8.47
N VAL A 85 -4.22 -5.50 8.38
CA VAL A 85 -5.64 -5.22 8.07
C VAL A 85 -6.07 -5.84 6.74
N ARG A 86 -5.14 -5.97 5.80
CA ARG A 86 -5.37 -6.52 4.46
C ARG A 86 -5.11 -8.04 4.35
N MET A 87 -4.65 -8.69 5.41
CA MET A 87 -4.39 -10.14 5.41
C MET A 87 -5.65 -10.99 5.19
N PRO A 88 -6.82 -10.68 5.79
CA PRO A 88 -8.03 -11.45 5.54
C PRO A 88 -8.40 -11.51 4.05
N GLU A 89 -8.31 -10.41 3.32
CA GLU A 89 -8.57 -10.38 1.87
C GLU A 89 -7.53 -11.17 1.04
N THR A 90 -6.36 -11.44 1.64
CA THR A 90 -5.26 -12.19 0.99
C THR A 90 -5.39 -13.69 1.25
N GLN A 91 -6.10 -14.10 2.29
CA GLN A 91 -6.19 -15.50 2.72
C GLN A 91 -6.69 -16.48 1.65
N PRO A 92 -7.70 -16.18 0.81
CA PRO A 92 -8.13 -17.10 -0.23
C PRO A 92 -7.01 -17.47 -1.21
N GLU A 93 -6.10 -16.52 -1.49
CA GLU A 93 -4.94 -16.79 -2.34
C GLU A 93 -3.92 -17.68 -1.62
N VAL A 94 -3.70 -17.45 -0.33
CA VAL A 94 -2.81 -18.29 0.49
C VAL A 94 -3.33 -19.73 0.53
N GLU A 95 -4.64 -19.92 0.78
CA GLU A 95 -5.29 -21.23 0.77
C GLU A 95 -5.14 -21.91 -0.60
N ARG A 96 -5.33 -21.17 -1.69
CA ARG A 96 -5.12 -21.66 -3.06
C ARG A 96 -3.68 -22.11 -3.30
N ILE A 97 -2.68 -21.34 -2.86
CA ILE A 97 -1.26 -21.69 -2.98
C ILE A 97 -0.96 -22.97 -2.17
N MET A 98 -1.51 -23.07 -0.97
CA MET A 98 -1.33 -24.28 -0.14
C MET A 98 -1.96 -25.50 -0.79
N ALA A 99 -3.15 -25.39 -1.37
CA ALA A 99 -3.78 -26.46 -2.12
C ALA A 99 -2.93 -26.90 -3.33
N MET A 100 -2.43 -25.95 -4.11
CA MET A 100 -1.51 -26.25 -5.22
C MET A 100 -0.24 -26.97 -4.73
N ARG A 101 0.34 -26.57 -3.59
CA ARG A 101 1.50 -27.25 -3.00
C ARG A 101 1.18 -28.67 -2.58
N LYS A 102 -0.01 -28.94 -2.02
CA LYS A 102 -0.48 -30.30 -1.72
C LYS A 102 -0.56 -31.15 -3.01
N LEU A 103 -1.16 -30.59 -4.07
CA LEU A 103 -1.25 -31.27 -5.38
C LEU A 103 0.13 -31.55 -5.99
N TYR A 104 1.09 -30.63 -5.90
CA TYR A 104 2.47 -30.91 -6.36
C TYR A 104 3.13 -32.06 -5.61
N LYS A 105 2.89 -32.23 -4.30
CA LYS A 105 3.37 -33.38 -3.55
C LYS A 105 2.75 -34.69 -4.07
N ILE A 106 1.43 -34.69 -4.25
CA ILE A 106 0.69 -35.83 -4.80
C ILE A 106 1.23 -36.22 -6.18
N ILE A 107 1.43 -35.23 -7.08
CA ILE A 107 2.01 -35.50 -8.42
C ILE A 107 3.40 -36.11 -8.32
N ASN A 108 4.24 -35.65 -7.40
CA ASN A 108 5.59 -36.22 -7.23
C ASN A 108 5.54 -37.65 -6.70
N GLU A 109 4.63 -37.96 -5.79
CA GLU A 109 4.39 -39.33 -5.29
C GLU A 109 3.86 -40.25 -6.41
N GLN A 110 2.87 -39.78 -7.18
CA GLN A 110 2.33 -40.48 -8.34
C GLN A 110 3.40 -40.75 -9.40
N ARG A 111 4.28 -39.77 -9.68
CA ARG A 111 5.43 -39.97 -10.58
C ARG A 111 6.39 -41.04 -10.07
N GLY A 112 6.67 -41.05 -8.76
CA GLY A 112 7.49 -42.12 -8.14
C GLY A 112 6.87 -43.49 -8.31
N ARG A 113 5.57 -43.64 -8.02
CA ARG A 113 4.81 -44.88 -8.23
C ARG A 113 4.80 -45.29 -9.70
N LEU A 114 4.64 -44.38 -10.63
CA LEU A 114 4.66 -44.66 -12.06
C LEU A 114 6.01 -45.20 -12.52
N LEU A 115 7.12 -44.62 -12.04
CA LEU A 115 8.47 -45.13 -12.33
C LEU A 115 8.69 -46.55 -11.77
N GLU A 116 8.17 -46.86 -10.60
CA GLU A 116 8.24 -48.17 -10.01
C GLU A 116 7.42 -49.20 -10.81
N LEU A 117 6.19 -48.86 -11.21
CA LEU A 117 5.38 -49.70 -12.08
C LEU A 117 6.06 -49.95 -13.43
N HIS A 118 6.66 -48.93 -14.04
CA HIS A 118 7.42 -49.08 -15.29
C HIS A 118 8.60 -50.03 -15.12
N ARG A 119 9.33 -50.03 -13.99
CA ARG A 119 10.40 -51.02 -13.70
C ARG A 119 9.83 -52.42 -13.54
N ARG A 120 8.72 -52.54 -12.83
CA ARG A 120 8.10 -53.84 -12.52
C ARG A 120 7.57 -54.54 -13.77
N TYR A 121 6.97 -53.78 -14.69
CA TYR A 121 6.41 -54.33 -15.92
C TYR A 121 7.38 -54.30 -17.12
N GLY A 122 8.67 -53.95 -16.89
CA GLY A 122 9.69 -53.97 -17.95
C GLY A 122 9.49 -52.89 -19.04
N PHE A 123 8.82 -51.81 -18.72
CA PHE A 123 8.54 -50.71 -19.64
C PHE A 123 9.79 -49.88 -19.88
N TYR A 124 10.62 -50.25 -20.83
CA TYR A 124 11.66 -49.37 -21.38
C TYR A 124 11.12 -48.65 -22.60
N VAL A 125 11.09 -47.34 -22.53
CA VAL A 125 10.78 -46.49 -23.67
C VAL A 125 11.87 -46.71 -24.72
N GLY A 126 11.56 -47.47 -25.78
CA GLY A 126 12.48 -47.48 -26.91
C GLY A 126 12.39 -48.60 -27.94
N GLN A 127 11.85 -49.77 -27.70
CA GLN A 127 11.98 -50.83 -28.70
C GLN A 127 10.81 -51.82 -28.93
N HIS A 128 9.72 -51.78 -28.22
CA HIS A 128 8.61 -52.70 -28.52
C HIS A 128 7.26 -51.97 -28.53
N THR A 129 6.51 -52.13 -29.61
CA THR A 129 5.10 -51.80 -29.74
C THR A 129 4.32 -52.66 -28.73
N ILE A 130 4.05 -52.09 -27.55
CA ILE A 130 3.24 -52.77 -26.54
C ILE A 130 1.79 -52.63 -27.01
N ARG A 131 1.13 -53.76 -27.23
CA ARG A 131 -0.26 -53.80 -27.68
C ARG A 131 -1.25 -53.40 -26.58
N GLU A 132 -0.87 -53.49 -25.31
CA GLU A 132 -1.74 -53.13 -24.18
C GLU A 132 -0.92 -52.57 -23.03
N ILE A 133 -1.32 -51.40 -22.51
CA ILE A 133 -0.74 -50.79 -21.31
C ILE A 133 -1.28 -51.55 -20.10
N PRO A 134 -0.45 -52.03 -19.16
CA PRO A 134 -0.94 -52.69 -17.94
C PRO A 134 -1.93 -51.84 -17.16
N GLU A 135 -3.04 -52.43 -16.71
CA GLU A 135 -4.12 -51.76 -16.01
C GLU A 135 -3.65 -50.81 -14.88
N PRO A 136 -2.73 -51.24 -13.96
CA PRO A 136 -2.26 -50.36 -12.90
C PRO A 136 -1.52 -49.09 -13.37
N ILE A 137 -0.92 -49.13 -14.56
CA ILE A 137 -0.28 -47.94 -15.17
C ILE A 137 -1.35 -47.04 -15.75
N ASN A 138 -2.38 -47.60 -16.34
CA ASN A 138 -3.48 -46.87 -16.94
C ASN A 138 -4.33 -46.16 -15.90
N GLU A 139 -4.66 -46.84 -14.79
CA GLU A 139 -5.35 -46.25 -13.63
C GLU A 139 -4.55 -45.10 -13.05
N LEU A 140 -3.24 -45.29 -12.78
CA LEU A 140 -2.41 -44.23 -12.22
C LEU A 140 -2.26 -43.01 -13.16
N ARG A 141 -2.23 -43.23 -14.47
CA ARG A 141 -2.25 -42.12 -15.46
C ARG A 141 -3.56 -41.33 -15.38
N GLY A 142 -4.70 -42.00 -15.24
CA GLY A 142 -5.99 -41.36 -15.03
C GLY A 142 -6.00 -40.50 -13.75
N GLU A 143 -5.55 -41.06 -12.62
CA GLU A 143 -5.39 -40.30 -11.36
C GLU A 143 -4.49 -39.07 -11.55
N MET A 144 -3.38 -39.23 -12.28
CA MET A 144 -2.48 -38.10 -12.56
C MET A 144 -3.11 -37.03 -13.42
N GLU A 145 -3.86 -37.42 -14.44
CA GLU A 145 -4.57 -36.46 -15.30
C GLU A 145 -5.59 -35.61 -14.52
N ASP A 146 -6.34 -36.24 -13.61
CA ASP A 146 -7.29 -35.55 -12.74
C ASP A 146 -6.55 -34.60 -11.79
N THR A 147 -5.44 -35.04 -11.21
CA THR A 147 -4.62 -34.17 -10.34
C THR A 147 -4.03 -32.98 -11.10
N TYR A 148 -3.58 -33.16 -12.35
CA TYR A 148 -3.09 -32.07 -13.19
C TYR A 148 -4.21 -31.12 -13.60
N ARG A 149 -5.41 -31.64 -13.91
CA ARG A 149 -6.58 -30.82 -14.26
C ARG A 149 -6.98 -29.92 -13.10
N GLU A 150 -6.99 -30.44 -11.89
CA GLU A 150 -7.28 -29.66 -10.68
C GLU A 150 -6.18 -28.62 -10.41
N LEU A 151 -4.90 -28.98 -10.56
CA LEU A 151 -3.79 -28.05 -10.43
C LEU A 151 -3.91 -26.88 -11.44
N GLU A 152 -4.25 -27.18 -12.69
CA GLU A 152 -4.41 -26.18 -13.73
C GLU A 152 -5.62 -25.27 -13.47
N ARG A 153 -6.72 -25.83 -12.97
CA ARG A 153 -7.89 -25.09 -12.53
C ARG A 153 -7.50 -24.04 -11.46
N LEU A 154 -6.79 -24.46 -10.42
CA LEU A 154 -6.33 -23.58 -9.36
C LEU A 154 -5.31 -22.54 -9.86
N ARG A 155 -4.42 -22.92 -10.78
CA ARG A 155 -3.43 -22.03 -11.38
C ARG A 155 -4.06 -20.89 -12.18
N ASN A 156 -5.16 -21.19 -12.87
CA ASN A 156 -5.92 -20.22 -13.69
C ASN A 156 -6.90 -19.37 -12.88
N GLY A 157 -6.77 -19.36 -11.55
CA GLY A 157 -7.60 -18.53 -10.67
C GLY A 157 -8.93 -19.17 -10.28
N GLY A 158 -9.10 -20.48 -10.51
CA GLY A 158 -10.26 -21.23 -10.04
C GLY A 158 -10.40 -21.19 -8.51
N GLU A 159 -11.64 -21.07 -8.03
CA GLU A 159 -11.96 -21.12 -6.61
C GLU A 159 -11.68 -22.52 -6.04
N LEU A 160 -11.33 -22.61 -4.74
CA LEU A 160 -11.07 -23.88 -4.07
C LEU A 160 -12.29 -24.82 -4.10
N VAL A 161 -13.50 -24.21 -4.03
CA VAL A 161 -14.76 -24.92 -4.20
C VAL A 161 -15.60 -24.14 -5.21
N VAL A 162 -16.09 -24.81 -6.25
CA VAL A 162 -16.89 -24.19 -7.31
C VAL A 162 -18.27 -23.81 -6.74
N GLY A 163 -18.61 -22.53 -6.75
CA GLY A 163 -19.95 -22.04 -6.41
C GLY A 163 -20.15 -21.56 -4.97
N GLU A 164 -19.07 -21.46 -4.16
CA GLU A 164 -19.18 -20.82 -2.85
C GLU A 164 -19.13 -19.28 -2.96
N GLU A 165 -19.96 -18.61 -2.16
CA GLU A 165 -19.85 -17.16 -1.97
C GLU A 165 -18.47 -16.79 -1.37
N PRO A 166 -17.94 -15.56 -1.60
CA PRO A 166 -16.68 -15.12 -1.04
C PRO A 166 -16.67 -15.35 0.47
N LYS A 167 -15.72 -16.14 0.95
CA LYS A 167 -15.59 -16.46 2.39
C LYS A 167 -15.41 -15.18 3.20
N LYS A 168 -16.30 -14.94 4.16
CA LYS A 168 -16.16 -13.87 5.14
C LYS A 168 -15.31 -14.35 6.29
N PHE A 169 -14.24 -13.64 6.57
CA PHE A 169 -13.37 -13.93 7.70
C PHE A 169 -13.81 -13.11 8.90
N ILE A 170 -14.04 -13.79 10.04
CA ILE A 170 -14.64 -13.18 11.23
C ILE A 170 -13.57 -12.73 12.22
N ARG A 171 -12.50 -13.55 12.39
CA ARG A 171 -11.50 -13.33 13.44
C ARG A 171 -10.18 -14.00 13.10
N LYS A 172 -9.08 -13.45 13.66
CA LYS A 172 -7.77 -14.07 13.59
C LYS A 172 -7.78 -15.45 14.26
N CYS A 173 -7.08 -16.43 13.65
CA CYS A 173 -6.89 -17.74 14.24
C CYS A 173 -6.19 -17.64 15.61
N PRO A 174 -6.67 -18.31 16.66
CA PRO A 174 -6.08 -18.25 18.00
C PRO A 174 -4.81 -19.08 18.16
N THR A 175 -4.47 -19.95 17.21
CA THR A 175 -3.22 -20.73 17.23
C THR A 175 -2.01 -19.81 17.10
N GLU A 176 -1.06 -19.88 18.04
CA GLU A 176 0.08 -18.95 18.14
C GLU A 176 0.92 -18.84 16.85
N GLU A 177 1.18 -19.96 16.18
CA GLU A 177 1.99 -20.02 14.97
C GLU A 177 1.20 -19.76 13.69
N CYS A 178 -0.15 -19.74 13.77
CA CYS A 178 -1.02 -19.56 12.62
C CYS A 178 -1.28 -18.08 12.36
N LYS A 179 -0.99 -17.63 11.15
CA LYS A 179 -1.24 -16.24 10.70
C LYS A 179 -2.55 -16.09 9.92
N GLY A 180 -3.40 -17.14 9.92
CA GLY A 180 -4.68 -17.17 9.24
C GLY A 180 -5.83 -16.55 10.01
N PHE A 181 -7.01 -16.59 9.39
CA PHE A 181 -8.26 -16.09 9.91
C PHE A 181 -9.33 -17.17 9.82
N MET A 182 -10.27 -17.16 10.76
CA MET A 182 -11.42 -18.08 10.78
C MET A 182 -12.55 -17.55 9.92
N ASN A 183 -13.22 -18.43 9.19
CA ASN A 183 -14.44 -18.14 8.44
C ASN A 183 -15.70 -18.15 9.35
N GLU A 184 -16.90 -18.01 8.74
CA GLU A 184 -18.18 -18.03 9.46
C GLU A 184 -18.47 -19.36 10.19
N GLU A 185 -17.84 -20.45 9.74
CA GLU A 185 -17.95 -21.79 10.34
C GLU A 185 -16.90 -22.06 11.43
N TRP A 186 -16.18 -21.00 11.88
CA TRP A 186 -15.10 -21.10 12.86
C TRP A 186 -13.97 -22.05 12.46
N PHE A 187 -13.77 -22.20 11.17
CA PHE A 187 -12.70 -22.99 10.57
C PHE A 187 -11.57 -22.09 10.05
N CYS A 188 -10.34 -22.46 10.32
CA CYS A 188 -9.16 -21.81 9.76
C CYS A 188 -8.53 -22.64 8.65
N GLY A 189 -8.64 -22.20 7.40
CA GLY A 189 -8.09 -22.92 6.23
C GLY A 189 -6.56 -22.93 6.14
N LEU A 190 -5.82 -22.21 7.01
CA LEU A 190 -4.37 -22.25 7.04
C LEU A 190 -3.81 -23.37 7.94
N CYS A 191 -4.47 -23.66 9.05
CA CYS A 191 -4.04 -24.71 9.98
C CYS A 191 -4.97 -25.92 10.00
N ASP A 192 -6.04 -25.91 9.19
CA ASP A 192 -7.05 -26.97 9.06
C ASP A 192 -7.72 -27.33 10.42
N ARG A 193 -7.99 -26.31 11.28
CA ARG A 193 -8.56 -26.50 12.63
C ARG A 193 -9.91 -25.81 12.77
N HIS A 194 -10.80 -26.44 13.56
CA HIS A 194 -12.07 -25.88 13.98
C HIS A 194 -12.00 -25.31 15.41
N PHE A 195 -12.70 -24.24 15.63
CA PHE A 195 -12.71 -23.54 16.92
C PHE A 195 -14.13 -23.37 17.44
N CYS A 196 -14.27 -23.31 18.76
CA CYS A 196 -15.54 -23.10 19.42
C CYS A 196 -15.98 -21.63 19.30
N GLU A 197 -17.20 -21.38 18.82
CA GLU A 197 -17.77 -20.02 18.70
C GLU A 197 -17.96 -19.30 20.05
N HIS A 198 -18.02 -20.07 21.15
CA HIS A 198 -18.32 -19.55 22.49
C HIS A 198 -17.06 -19.16 23.26
N CYS A 199 -16.02 -20.01 23.26
CA CYS A 199 -14.78 -19.77 23.99
C CYS A 199 -13.56 -19.49 23.10
N ASN A 200 -13.67 -19.68 21.78
CA ASN A 200 -12.59 -19.49 20.82
C ASN A 200 -11.40 -20.48 20.99
N GLU A 201 -11.60 -21.56 21.72
CA GLU A 201 -10.63 -22.66 21.86
C GLU A 201 -10.80 -23.70 20.76
N GLU A 202 -9.76 -24.49 20.50
CA GLU A 202 -9.81 -25.58 19.52
C GLU A 202 -10.89 -26.60 19.87
N LEU A 203 -11.72 -26.99 18.90
CA LEU A 203 -12.76 -27.98 19.05
C LEU A 203 -12.14 -29.38 19.03
N CYS A 204 -12.12 -30.04 20.21
CA CYS A 204 -11.74 -31.45 20.37
C CYS A 204 -12.99 -32.30 20.67
N GLU A 205 -12.92 -33.61 20.49
CA GLU A 205 -13.97 -34.53 20.96
C GLU A 205 -14.17 -34.39 22.46
N GLY A 206 -15.42 -34.04 22.88
CA GLY A 206 -15.74 -33.80 24.30
C GLY A 206 -15.43 -32.40 24.82
N HIS A 207 -15.23 -31.41 23.93
CA HIS A 207 -14.97 -30.01 24.32
C HIS A 207 -16.04 -29.45 25.26
N VAL A 208 -15.61 -28.95 26.42
CA VAL A 208 -16.46 -28.25 27.41
C VAL A 208 -15.91 -26.83 27.59
N CYS A 209 -16.73 -25.84 27.26
CA CYS A 209 -16.32 -24.45 27.39
C CYS A 209 -16.09 -24.03 28.85
N ASP A 210 -14.96 -23.37 29.09
CA ASP A 210 -14.74 -22.65 30.35
C ASP A 210 -15.70 -21.47 30.48
N GLN A 211 -16.48 -21.42 31.59
CA GLN A 211 -17.50 -20.42 31.80
C GLN A 211 -16.92 -18.99 31.93
N ASP A 212 -15.73 -18.83 32.44
CA ASP A 212 -15.11 -17.52 32.62
C ASP A 212 -14.54 -16.99 31.29
N ILE A 213 -14.01 -17.88 30.47
CA ILE A 213 -13.63 -17.54 29.08
C ILE A 213 -14.88 -17.14 28.29
N VAL A 214 -15.98 -17.89 28.39
CA VAL A 214 -17.24 -17.56 27.70
C VAL A 214 -17.79 -16.20 28.16
N LYS A 215 -17.73 -15.87 29.44
CA LYS A 215 -18.14 -14.54 29.94
C LYS A 215 -17.28 -13.43 29.37
N THR A 216 -15.96 -13.61 29.37
CA THR A 216 -15.01 -12.66 28.80
C THR A 216 -15.26 -12.46 27.29
N MET A 217 -15.49 -13.54 26.55
CA MET A 217 -15.81 -13.48 25.12
C MET A 217 -17.14 -12.77 24.84
N LYS A 218 -18.16 -12.98 25.69
CA LYS A 218 -19.43 -12.25 25.57
C LYS A 218 -19.29 -10.76 25.84
N LEU A 219 -18.47 -10.35 26.79
CA LEU A 219 -18.18 -8.94 27.07
C LEU A 219 -17.44 -8.31 25.86
N LEU A 220 -16.44 -8.96 25.33
CA LEU A 220 -15.70 -8.49 24.13
C LEU A 220 -16.62 -8.38 22.90
N LYS A 221 -17.54 -9.35 22.69
CA LYS A 221 -18.50 -9.32 21.57
C LYS A 221 -19.51 -8.16 21.66
N LYS A 222 -19.84 -7.71 22.88
CA LYS A 222 -20.84 -6.65 23.09
C LYS A 222 -20.35 -5.28 22.63
N ASP A 223 -19.08 -4.97 22.86
CA ASP A 223 -18.52 -3.64 22.66
C ASP A 223 -17.59 -3.55 21.43
N THR A 224 -17.35 -4.67 20.73
CA THR A 224 -16.51 -4.71 19.54
C THR A 224 -17.17 -5.45 18.38
N LYS A 225 -17.03 -4.94 17.16
CA LYS A 225 -17.42 -5.62 15.91
C LYS A 225 -16.31 -5.55 14.89
N PRO A 226 -16.14 -6.60 14.07
CA PRO A 226 -15.17 -6.55 12.97
C PRO A 226 -15.63 -5.58 11.90
N CYS A 227 -14.69 -4.83 11.32
CA CYS A 227 -14.95 -4.05 10.13
C CYS A 227 -15.33 -4.99 8.97
N PRO A 228 -16.41 -4.72 8.24
CA PRO A 228 -16.88 -5.61 7.16
C PRO A 228 -15.90 -5.72 5.98
N LYS A 229 -14.95 -4.79 5.87
CA LYS A 229 -13.97 -4.79 4.77
C LYS A 229 -12.64 -5.43 5.16
N CYS A 230 -12.12 -5.13 6.34
CA CYS A 230 -10.76 -5.54 6.72
C CYS A 230 -10.71 -6.45 7.95
N GLY A 231 -11.85 -6.73 8.60
CA GLY A 231 -11.91 -7.61 9.76
C GLY A 231 -11.33 -7.03 11.07
N THR A 232 -10.77 -5.82 11.04
CA THR A 232 -10.24 -5.16 12.25
C THR A 232 -11.36 -4.95 13.26
N MET A 233 -11.10 -5.35 14.51
CA MET A 233 -12.06 -5.18 15.60
C MET A 233 -12.18 -3.71 15.98
N ILE A 234 -13.37 -3.16 15.83
CA ILE A 234 -13.69 -1.76 16.13
C ILE A 234 -14.52 -1.72 17.40
N GLN A 235 -14.07 -0.92 18.36
CA GLN A 235 -14.78 -0.69 19.60
C GLN A 235 -15.70 0.53 19.45
N LYS A 236 -16.97 0.35 19.86
CA LYS A 236 -17.93 1.45 19.92
C LYS A 236 -17.80 2.19 21.24
N LEU A 237 -17.27 3.40 21.19
CA LEU A 237 -17.10 4.22 22.41
C LEU A 237 -18.38 4.98 22.80
N SER A 238 -19.20 5.45 21.86
CA SER A 238 -20.51 6.08 22.10
C SER A 238 -21.32 6.36 20.82
N GLY A 239 -22.61 6.45 20.96
CA GLY A 239 -23.66 7.17 20.19
C GLY A 239 -23.96 6.79 18.74
N CYS A 240 -23.09 6.95 17.78
CA CYS A 240 -23.45 6.89 16.37
C CYS A 240 -23.60 5.46 15.83
N ARG A 241 -24.62 5.26 14.94
CA ARG A 241 -24.78 3.97 14.25
C ARG A 241 -23.76 3.81 13.12
N GLN A 242 -23.36 4.91 12.50
CA GLN A 242 -22.37 4.92 11.43
C GLN A 242 -20.97 4.88 12.05
N MET A 243 -20.26 3.80 11.78
CA MET A 243 -18.88 3.60 12.22
C MET A 243 -17.91 3.85 11.08
N TRP A 244 -16.71 4.25 11.44
CA TRP A 244 -15.61 4.47 10.51
C TRP A 244 -14.42 3.63 10.93
N CYS A 245 -13.93 2.79 10.03
CA CYS A 245 -12.71 2.04 10.27
C CYS A 245 -11.48 2.94 10.06
N PRO A 246 -10.66 3.19 11.08
CA PRO A 246 -9.49 4.03 10.95
C PRO A 246 -8.41 3.41 10.06
N ASP A 247 -8.40 2.07 9.93
CA ASP A 247 -7.36 1.35 9.20
C ASP A 247 -7.63 1.29 7.70
N CYS A 248 -8.81 0.84 7.29
CA CYS A 248 -9.16 0.72 5.86
C CYS A 248 -10.04 1.84 5.33
N HIS A 249 -10.36 2.84 6.15
CA HIS A 249 -11.16 4.03 5.81
C HIS A 249 -12.55 3.71 5.25
N THR A 250 -13.16 2.62 5.70
CA THR A 250 -14.49 2.19 5.29
C THR A 250 -15.54 2.61 6.31
N ALA A 251 -16.60 3.28 5.84
CA ALA A 251 -17.78 3.55 6.66
C ALA A 251 -18.73 2.37 6.61
N PHE A 252 -19.33 2.01 7.74
CA PHE A 252 -20.31 0.93 7.83
C PHE A 252 -21.31 1.16 8.97
N ASP A 253 -22.50 0.57 8.84
CA ASP A 253 -23.52 0.60 9.89
C ASP A 253 -23.18 -0.41 11.01
N TRP A 254 -23.16 0.05 12.25
CA TRP A 254 -22.82 -0.78 13.42
C TRP A 254 -23.77 -1.95 13.65
N HIS A 255 -25.06 -1.83 13.29
CA HIS A 255 -26.03 -2.88 13.54
C HIS A 255 -26.04 -3.93 12.44
N THR A 256 -26.05 -3.47 11.18
CA THR A 256 -26.17 -4.34 10.02
C THR A 256 -24.82 -4.87 9.53
N GLY A 257 -23.71 -4.19 9.85
CA GLY A 257 -22.39 -4.48 9.30
C GLY A 257 -22.24 -4.15 7.82
N GLN A 258 -23.23 -3.52 7.18
CA GLN A 258 -23.17 -3.17 5.76
C GLN A 258 -22.29 -1.94 5.53
N VAL A 259 -21.50 -1.98 4.45
CA VAL A 259 -20.67 -0.85 4.04
C VAL A 259 -21.58 0.27 3.53
N GLU A 260 -21.39 1.46 4.08
CA GLU A 260 -22.12 2.66 3.67
C GLU A 260 -21.32 3.45 2.62
N THR A 261 -21.89 3.62 1.44
CA THR A 261 -21.31 4.39 0.33
C THR A 261 -21.94 5.79 0.18
N GLY A 262 -22.96 6.10 0.99
CA GLY A 262 -23.72 7.35 0.94
C GLY A 262 -23.02 8.50 1.68
N ARG A 263 -23.84 9.43 2.21
CA ARG A 263 -23.34 10.59 2.95
C ARG A 263 -22.81 10.15 4.32
N ILE A 264 -21.50 10.24 4.50
CA ILE A 264 -20.83 9.82 5.74
C ILE A 264 -20.83 11.00 6.72
N HIS A 265 -21.44 10.79 7.90
CA HIS A 265 -21.55 11.80 8.98
C HIS A 265 -20.61 11.55 10.16
N ASN A 266 -19.80 10.50 10.10
CA ASN A 266 -18.88 10.15 11.17
C ASN A 266 -17.82 11.26 11.37
N PRO A 267 -17.59 11.76 12.59
CA PRO A 267 -16.62 12.81 12.86
C PRO A 267 -15.21 12.48 12.38
N HIS A 268 -14.75 11.25 12.55
CA HIS A 268 -13.43 10.80 12.11
C HIS A 268 -13.29 10.80 10.58
N TYR A 269 -14.35 10.51 9.84
CA TYR A 269 -14.37 10.68 8.38
C TYR A 269 -14.27 12.14 7.97
N MET A 270 -14.99 13.04 8.67
CA MET A 270 -14.95 14.46 8.37
C MET A 270 -13.57 15.05 8.63
N GLU A 271 -12.90 14.61 9.67
CA GLU A 271 -11.52 14.96 10.00
C GLU A 271 -10.53 14.47 8.92
N PHE A 272 -10.68 13.20 8.51
CA PHE A 272 -9.93 12.62 7.42
C PHE A 272 -10.12 13.35 6.08
N LYS A 273 -11.36 13.76 5.77
CA LYS A 273 -11.68 14.48 4.53
C LYS A 273 -11.15 15.92 4.52
N ARG A 274 -11.16 16.63 5.67
CA ARG A 274 -10.61 17.99 5.79
C ARG A 274 -9.12 18.05 5.45
N GLY A 275 -8.36 17.00 5.73
CA GLY A 275 -6.94 16.93 5.39
C GLY A 275 -6.62 16.69 3.91
N ARG A 276 -7.62 16.43 3.04
CA ARG A 276 -7.41 16.05 1.63
C ARG A 276 -7.98 17.01 0.59
N ILE A 277 -8.71 18.05 1.00
CA ILE A 277 -9.30 19.00 0.04
C ILE A 277 -8.42 20.24 -0.02
N SER A 278 -7.55 20.29 -1.00
CA SER A 278 -7.07 21.53 -1.59
C SER A 278 -8.25 22.11 -2.41
N SER A 279 -8.97 23.07 -1.85
CA SER A 279 -9.99 23.82 -2.58
C SER A 279 -9.29 24.75 -3.58
N ARG A 280 -9.50 24.53 -4.88
CA ARG A 280 -9.24 25.55 -5.89
C ARG A 280 -10.16 26.74 -5.59
N GLU A 281 -9.61 27.95 -5.61
CA GLU A 281 -10.41 29.16 -5.50
C GLU A 281 -11.30 29.33 -6.73
N HIS A 282 -12.50 29.89 -6.52
CA HIS A 282 -13.48 30.13 -7.57
C HIS A 282 -12.97 31.30 -8.45
N GLY A 283 -12.46 30.93 -9.65
CA GLY A 283 -11.90 31.91 -10.59
C GLY A 283 -10.61 31.49 -11.27
N ASP A 284 -10.02 30.39 -10.84
CA ASP A 284 -8.87 29.79 -11.52
C ASP A 284 -9.26 29.33 -12.93
N ILE A 285 -8.72 30.03 -13.92
CA ILE A 285 -8.82 29.59 -15.33
C ILE A 285 -8.16 28.23 -15.44
N PRO A 286 -8.82 27.20 -16.03
CA PRO A 286 -8.18 25.91 -16.23
C PRO A 286 -6.90 26.14 -17.05
N CYS A 287 -5.74 25.83 -16.48
CA CYS A 287 -4.48 25.86 -17.21
C CYS A 287 -4.67 25.06 -18.50
N GLY A 288 -4.52 25.69 -19.66
CA GLY A 288 -4.79 25.07 -20.96
C GLY A 288 -3.79 23.99 -21.34
N GLY A 289 -2.94 23.52 -20.41
CA GLY A 289 -1.88 22.54 -20.65
C GLY A 289 -0.80 23.06 -21.58
N ILE A 290 0.09 22.19 -22.01
CA ILE A 290 1.16 22.51 -22.97
C ILE A 290 0.51 22.83 -24.33
N PRO A 291 0.81 23.99 -24.98
CA PRO A 291 0.35 24.29 -26.33
C PRO A 291 0.77 23.20 -27.32
N THR A 292 -0.11 22.93 -28.28
CA THR A 292 0.20 21.96 -29.32
C THR A 292 1.31 22.48 -30.26
N PHE A 293 2.09 21.57 -30.84
CA PHE A 293 3.10 21.95 -31.83
C PHE A 293 2.49 22.68 -33.04
N ARG A 294 1.22 22.47 -33.35
CA ARG A 294 0.53 23.16 -34.44
C ARG A 294 0.32 24.62 -34.05
N GLU A 295 -0.21 24.92 -32.86
CA GLU A 295 -0.37 26.29 -32.36
C GLU A 295 0.95 27.07 -32.38
N LEU A 296 2.03 26.44 -31.91
CA LEU A 296 3.36 27.08 -31.89
C LEU A 296 3.93 27.32 -33.28
N ARG A 297 3.71 26.43 -34.28
CA ARG A 297 4.12 26.63 -35.65
C ARG A 297 3.35 27.71 -36.38
N GLU A 298 2.04 27.81 -36.17
CA GLU A 298 1.19 28.87 -36.73
C GLU A 298 1.65 30.27 -36.27
N LEU A 299 2.27 30.36 -35.09
CA LEU A 299 2.87 31.56 -34.54
C LEU A 299 4.33 31.81 -34.94
N ASN A 300 4.90 30.97 -35.82
CA ASN A 300 6.33 30.97 -36.16
C ASN A 300 7.24 30.97 -34.92
N ALA A 301 6.90 30.15 -33.91
CA ALA A 301 7.64 30.08 -32.66
C ALA A 301 9.12 29.74 -32.90
N SER A 302 10.01 30.42 -32.16
CA SER A 302 11.45 30.19 -32.26
C SER A 302 11.86 28.77 -31.93
N GLU A 303 13.02 28.35 -32.40
CA GLU A 303 13.58 27.02 -32.13
C GLU A 303 13.66 26.74 -30.60
N ASN A 304 14.03 27.73 -29.80
CA ASN A 304 14.11 27.57 -28.34
C ASN A 304 12.75 27.27 -27.69
N ILE A 305 11.68 27.90 -28.17
CA ILE A 305 10.31 27.62 -27.70
C ILE A 305 9.89 26.20 -28.13
N MET A 306 10.19 25.81 -29.35
CA MET A 306 9.88 24.47 -29.85
C MET A 306 10.63 23.38 -29.06
N ARG A 307 11.91 23.61 -28.78
CA ARG A 307 12.72 22.70 -27.94
C ARG A 307 12.17 22.60 -26.52
N PHE A 308 11.78 23.73 -25.91
CA PHE A 308 11.19 23.72 -24.58
C PHE A 308 9.86 22.96 -24.57
N ALA A 309 8.97 23.21 -25.54
CA ALA A 309 7.72 22.46 -25.67
C ALA A 309 7.96 20.94 -25.88
N THR A 310 8.98 20.58 -26.65
CA THR A 310 9.38 19.17 -26.83
C THR A 310 9.81 18.55 -25.51
N THR A 311 10.65 19.26 -24.75
CA THR A 311 11.11 18.81 -23.43
C THR A 311 9.93 18.61 -22.46
N LEU A 312 8.98 19.55 -22.39
CA LEU A 312 7.80 19.41 -21.53
C LEU A 312 6.93 18.20 -21.92
N ASN A 313 6.67 18.03 -23.22
CA ASN A 313 5.91 16.86 -23.71
C ASN A 313 6.62 15.53 -23.41
N PHE A 314 7.94 15.48 -23.49
CA PHE A 314 8.72 14.31 -23.13
C PHE A 314 8.62 14.02 -21.62
N LEU A 315 8.73 15.06 -20.77
CA LEU A 315 8.58 14.92 -19.34
C LEU A 315 7.19 14.41 -18.97
N ASP A 316 6.14 14.94 -19.57
CA ASP A 316 4.76 14.55 -19.27
C ASP A 316 4.47 13.10 -19.67
N ARG A 317 4.82 12.70 -20.90
CA ARG A 317 4.48 11.39 -21.43
C ARG A 317 5.36 10.25 -20.91
N GLU A 318 6.67 10.48 -20.83
CA GLU A 318 7.62 9.41 -20.52
C GLU A 318 8.03 9.39 -19.05
N ILE A 319 8.26 10.56 -18.47
CA ILE A 319 8.85 10.64 -17.13
C ILE A 319 7.79 10.62 -16.05
N VAL A 320 6.72 11.41 -16.18
CA VAL A 320 5.62 11.42 -15.19
C VAL A 320 4.94 10.05 -15.15
N TYR A 321 4.70 9.43 -16.30
CA TYR A 321 4.16 8.06 -16.35
C TYR A 321 5.07 7.07 -15.60
N ARG A 322 6.38 7.14 -15.80
CA ARG A 322 7.35 6.25 -15.13
C ARG A 322 7.36 6.39 -13.60
N TYR A 323 7.14 7.58 -13.07
CA TYR A 323 7.20 7.87 -11.63
C TYR A 323 5.82 8.04 -10.98
N GLY A 324 4.74 8.18 -11.76
CA GLY A 324 3.38 8.46 -11.26
C GLY A 324 2.65 7.24 -10.73
N ASP A 325 2.61 6.16 -11.52
CA ASP A 325 1.76 5.00 -11.23
C ASP A 325 2.52 3.79 -10.64
N MET A 326 3.85 3.83 -10.58
CA MET A 326 4.65 2.67 -10.19
C MET A 326 4.53 2.26 -8.72
N TYR A 327 3.79 2.99 -7.88
CA TYR A 327 3.77 2.73 -6.42
C TYR A 327 2.40 2.78 -5.74
N ASP A 328 1.34 2.47 -6.44
CA ASP A 328 0.16 1.90 -5.77
C ASP A 328 0.38 0.38 -5.54
N GLY A 329 1.66 0.05 -5.29
CA GLY A 329 2.18 -1.29 -5.19
C GLY A 329 1.53 -2.05 -4.06
N ASP A 330 0.54 -2.84 -4.41
CA ASP A 330 -0.02 -3.82 -3.51
C ASP A 330 1.11 -4.73 -2.99
N ASN A 331 1.33 -4.73 -1.68
CA ASN A 331 2.30 -5.59 -1.02
C ASN A 331 1.79 -7.04 -0.86
N ARG A 332 0.83 -7.46 -1.69
CA ARG A 332 0.15 -8.74 -1.61
C ARG A 332 1.11 -9.92 -1.53
N TYR A 333 2.17 -9.93 -2.34
CA TYR A 333 3.15 -11.00 -2.29
C TYR A 333 3.89 -11.11 -0.93
N LEU A 334 4.13 -9.98 -0.25
CA LEU A 334 4.71 -9.99 1.10
C LEU A 334 3.71 -10.53 2.13
N ARG A 335 2.43 -10.16 2.00
CA ARG A 335 1.37 -10.71 2.87
C ARG A 335 1.26 -12.21 2.67
N VAL A 336 1.23 -12.69 1.41
CA VAL A 336 1.20 -14.11 1.08
C VAL A 336 2.41 -14.84 1.70
N ALA A 337 3.63 -14.36 1.47
CA ALA A 337 4.84 -14.97 2.01
C ALA A 337 4.85 -15.00 3.55
N TYR A 338 4.36 -13.92 4.18
CA TYR A 338 4.25 -13.85 5.64
C TYR A 338 3.21 -14.85 6.19
N MET A 339 2.03 -14.96 5.57
CA MET A 339 0.98 -15.87 5.99
C MET A 339 1.37 -17.34 5.77
N LEU A 340 2.19 -17.63 4.76
CA LEU A 340 2.79 -18.94 4.50
C LEU A 340 3.99 -19.27 5.41
N ASN A 341 4.34 -18.41 6.35
CA ASN A 341 5.54 -18.54 7.20
C ASN A 341 6.87 -18.61 6.41
N GLU A 342 6.93 -18.05 5.20
CA GLU A 342 8.15 -17.98 4.38
C GLU A 342 9.05 -16.81 4.79
N ILE A 343 8.46 -15.76 5.38
CA ILE A 343 9.17 -14.62 5.93
C ILE A 343 8.69 -14.31 7.34
N GLU A 344 9.60 -13.79 8.15
CA GLU A 344 9.31 -13.35 9.51
C GLU A 344 8.90 -11.87 9.58
N GLU A 345 8.24 -11.46 10.67
CA GLU A 345 7.78 -10.09 10.89
C GLU A 345 8.89 -9.03 10.77
N PRO A 346 10.11 -9.21 11.34
CA PRO A 346 11.17 -8.23 11.18
C PRO A 346 11.60 -8.00 9.74
N PHE A 347 11.64 -9.06 8.93
CA PHE A 347 11.95 -8.95 7.51
C PHE A 347 10.84 -8.23 6.76
N PHE A 348 9.58 -8.58 7.04
CA PHE A 348 8.42 -7.95 6.42
C PHE A 348 8.40 -6.43 6.70
N LYS A 349 8.54 -6.03 7.96
CA LYS A 349 8.63 -4.61 8.38
C LYS A 349 9.74 -3.86 7.64
N LYS A 350 10.94 -4.45 7.57
CA LYS A 350 12.08 -3.85 6.88
C LYS A 350 11.82 -3.68 5.37
N GLU A 351 11.19 -4.66 4.74
CA GLU A 351 10.89 -4.60 3.31
C GLU A 351 9.80 -3.56 3.01
N LEU A 352 8.76 -3.47 3.85
CA LEU A 352 7.75 -2.41 3.76
C LEU A 352 8.38 -1.01 3.87
N GLN A 353 9.27 -0.81 4.83
CA GLN A 353 9.97 0.47 4.98
C GLN A 353 10.87 0.78 3.79
N ARG A 354 11.54 -0.21 3.20
CA ARG A 354 12.35 -0.04 1.99
C ARG A 354 11.49 0.46 0.83
N ARG A 355 10.31 -0.12 0.66
CA ARG A 355 9.34 0.27 -0.37
C ARG A 355 8.75 1.65 -0.11
N ASP A 356 8.41 1.95 1.14
CA ASP A 356 7.88 3.25 1.52
C ASP A 356 8.88 4.38 1.21
N LYS A 357 10.18 4.19 1.53
CA LYS A 357 11.24 5.13 1.12
C LYS A 357 11.36 5.28 -0.40
N GLN A 358 11.15 4.21 -1.14
CA GLN A 358 11.16 4.25 -2.59
C GLN A 358 9.96 5.03 -3.12
N ARG A 359 8.78 4.83 -2.51
CA ARG A 359 7.57 5.61 -2.79
C ARG A 359 7.79 7.11 -2.52
N GLU A 360 8.30 7.47 -1.34
CA GLU A 360 8.65 8.87 -1.02
C GLU A 360 9.56 9.49 -2.08
N ARG A 361 10.61 8.76 -2.47
CA ARG A 361 11.54 9.22 -3.52
C ARG A 361 10.82 9.48 -4.84
N TYR A 362 9.92 8.61 -5.26
CA TYR A 362 9.19 8.78 -6.52
C TYR A 362 8.20 9.93 -6.46
N ILE A 363 7.56 10.14 -5.31
CA ILE A 363 6.70 11.30 -5.08
C ILE A 363 7.52 12.60 -5.22
N ASP A 364 8.67 12.69 -4.55
CA ASP A 364 9.54 13.87 -4.64
C ASP A 364 9.96 14.14 -6.11
N ILE A 365 10.36 13.09 -6.83
CA ILE A 365 10.73 13.18 -8.25
C ILE A 365 9.55 13.64 -9.11
N ASN A 366 8.39 13.01 -8.95
CA ASN A 366 7.20 13.31 -9.74
C ASN A 366 6.74 14.75 -9.50
N ASN A 367 6.77 15.23 -8.26
CA ASN A 367 6.41 16.60 -7.92
C ASN A 367 7.27 17.63 -8.65
N ILE A 368 8.59 17.39 -8.76
CA ILE A 368 9.49 18.32 -9.50
C ILE A 368 9.18 18.31 -10.99
N TYR A 369 8.98 17.15 -11.60
CA TYR A 369 8.65 17.10 -13.01
C TYR A 369 7.28 17.73 -13.30
N ARG A 370 6.26 17.46 -12.46
CA ARG A 370 4.95 18.10 -12.60
C ARG A 370 5.04 19.62 -12.45
N MET A 371 5.79 20.12 -11.48
CA MET A 371 6.03 21.55 -11.32
C MET A 371 6.64 22.17 -12.59
N VAL A 372 7.62 21.51 -13.21
CA VAL A 372 8.22 21.98 -14.47
C VAL A 372 7.22 21.95 -15.63
N ILE A 373 6.40 20.91 -15.74
CA ILE A 373 5.39 20.74 -16.78
C ILE A 373 4.31 21.82 -16.64
N ASP A 374 3.77 21.98 -15.45
CA ASP A 374 2.67 22.93 -15.19
C ASP A 374 3.15 24.36 -15.38
N THR A 375 4.23 24.77 -14.71
CA THR A 375 4.79 26.13 -14.86
C THR A 375 5.29 26.38 -16.27
N GLY A 376 5.93 25.42 -16.90
CA GLY A 376 6.41 25.52 -18.28
C GLY A 376 5.27 25.61 -19.29
N GLY A 377 4.18 24.86 -19.06
CA GLY A 377 2.95 24.94 -19.84
C GLY A 377 2.34 26.33 -19.78
N ASP A 378 2.25 26.91 -18.57
CA ASP A 378 1.73 28.28 -18.36
C ASP A 378 2.59 29.33 -19.09
N LEU A 379 3.92 29.22 -18.99
CA LEU A 379 4.85 30.10 -19.71
C LEU A 379 4.68 30.01 -21.23
N LEU A 380 4.50 28.82 -21.77
CA LEU A 380 4.21 28.64 -23.20
C LEU A 380 2.84 29.19 -23.59
N ARG A 381 1.82 29.08 -22.75
CA ARG A 381 0.50 29.70 -22.97
C ARG A 381 0.59 31.21 -22.93
N GLN A 382 1.38 31.79 -22.01
CA GLN A 382 1.65 33.24 -21.98
C GLN A 382 2.36 33.67 -23.27
N TYR A 383 3.32 32.91 -23.78
CA TYR A 383 3.97 33.17 -25.08
C TYR A 383 2.95 33.19 -26.23
N VAL A 384 1.99 32.27 -26.25
CA VAL A 384 0.93 32.21 -27.28
C VAL A 384 0.08 33.47 -27.27
N LEU A 385 -0.16 34.06 -26.09
CA LEU A 385 -0.98 35.25 -25.92
C LEU A 385 -0.20 36.56 -26.14
N GLU A 386 1.08 36.61 -25.74
CA GLU A 386 1.90 37.83 -25.68
C GLU A 386 3.30 37.59 -26.26
N GLN A 387 3.40 37.44 -27.59
CA GLN A 387 4.67 37.15 -28.27
C GLN A 387 5.76 38.22 -28.06
N GLU A 388 5.37 39.46 -27.79
CA GLU A 388 6.30 40.57 -27.56
C GLU A 388 7.21 40.34 -26.34
N LYS A 389 6.78 39.51 -25.39
CA LYS A 389 7.53 39.16 -24.17
C LYS A 389 8.48 37.96 -24.34
N TYR A 390 8.71 37.52 -25.59
CA TYR A 390 9.54 36.33 -25.86
C TYR A 390 10.90 36.31 -25.14
N PRO A 391 11.73 37.36 -25.12
CA PRO A 391 13.05 37.30 -24.46
C PRO A 391 12.94 37.06 -22.96
N GLU A 392 11.92 37.62 -22.33
CA GLU A 392 11.64 37.46 -20.90
C GLU A 392 11.19 36.05 -20.58
N ILE A 393 10.24 35.51 -21.35
CA ILE A 393 9.70 34.15 -21.19
C ILE A 393 10.80 33.13 -21.34
N ILE A 394 11.67 33.21 -22.34
CA ILE A 394 12.81 32.28 -22.50
C ILE A 394 13.77 32.36 -21.32
N GLY A 395 14.01 33.58 -20.80
CA GLY A 395 14.82 33.75 -19.60
C GLY A 395 14.24 33.02 -18.39
N ILE A 396 12.93 33.09 -18.21
CA ILE A 396 12.21 32.39 -17.11
C ILE A 396 12.23 30.88 -17.32
N CYS A 397 12.03 30.38 -18.56
CA CYS A 397 12.11 28.95 -18.88
C CYS A 397 13.48 28.34 -18.53
N LYS A 398 14.56 29.06 -18.82
CA LYS A 398 15.93 28.62 -18.46
C LYS A 398 16.11 28.56 -16.95
N LYS A 399 15.70 29.60 -16.22
CA LYS A 399 15.76 29.62 -14.75
C LYS A 399 14.92 28.51 -14.12
N LEU A 400 13.75 28.18 -14.67
CA LEU A 400 12.91 27.07 -14.21
C LEU A 400 13.65 25.74 -14.32
N ILE A 401 14.33 25.48 -15.44
CA ILE A 401 15.10 24.26 -15.64
C ILE A 401 16.33 24.21 -14.71
N GLU A 402 17.03 25.32 -14.54
CA GLU A 402 18.17 25.43 -13.61
C GLU A 402 17.72 25.11 -12.19
N TYR A 403 16.65 25.74 -11.72
CA TYR A 403 16.06 25.48 -10.41
C TYR A 403 15.66 23.98 -10.25
N ALA A 404 14.97 23.40 -11.24
CA ALA A 404 14.58 22.01 -11.20
C ALA A 404 15.80 21.07 -11.11
N ASN A 405 16.89 21.36 -11.84
CA ASN A 405 18.11 20.58 -11.80
C ASN A 405 18.84 20.68 -10.45
N ASP A 406 18.80 21.82 -9.79
CA ASP A 406 19.36 22.01 -8.44
C ASP A 406 18.59 21.17 -7.41
N VAL A 407 17.25 21.20 -7.50
CA VAL A 407 16.38 20.36 -6.63
C VAL A 407 16.61 18.88 -6.94
N ILE A 408 16.73 18.47 -8.19
CA ILE A 408 17.08 17.09 -8.60
C ILE A 408 18.43 16.68 -7.99
N GLY A 409 19.42 17.56 -8.00
CA GLY A 409 20.71 17.34 -7.36
C GLY A 409 20.58 17.09 -5.83
N THR A 410 19.69 17.83 -5.18
CA THR A 410 19.36 17.65 -3.75
C THR A 410 18.67 16.32 -3.48
N ILE A 411 17.70 15.92 -4.31
CA ILE A 411 17.00 14.63 -4.24
C ILE A 411 18.02 13.48 -4.39
N ARG A 412 18.91 13.56 -5.37
CA ARG A 412 19.96 12.53 -5.55
C ARG A 412 20.84 12.36 -4.32
N LYS A 413 21.28 13.46 -3.71
CA LYS A 413 22.09 13.44 -2.48
C LYS A 413 21.30 12.85 -1.31
N ARG A 414 20.02 13.23 -1.15
CA ARG A 414 19.12 12.77 -0.09
C ARG A 414 18.90 11.25 -0.14
N TYR A 415 18.59 10.73 -1.31
CA TYR A 415 18.26 9.31 -1.49
C TYR A 415 19.44 8.46 -1.94
N LYS A 416 20.63 9.06 -2.10
CA LYS A 416 21.86 8.38 -2.58
C LYS A 416 21.59 7.59 -3.88
N CYS A 417 20.99 8.22 -4.86
CA CYS A 417 20.60 7.60 -6.11
C CYS A 417 21.11 8.38 -7.32
N ILE A 418 21.23 7.69 -8.45
CA ILE A 418 21.66 8.29 -9.73
C ILE A 418 20.48 8.97 -10.44
N HIS A 419 19.28 8.40 -10.29
CA HIS A 419 18.05 8.97 -10.85
C HIS A 419 17.32 9.85 -9.83
N PRO A 420 16.63 10.90 -10.27
CA PRO A 420 16.31 11.31 -11.64
C PRO A 420 17.51 11.92 -12.40
N LEU A 421 17.43 11.94 -13.72
CA LEU A 421 18.41 12.64 -14.56
C LEU A 421 18.07 14.13 -14.64
N ASN A 422 19.07 14.96 -14.96
CA ASN A 422 18.86 16.37 -15.21
C ASN A 422 17.96 16.58 -16.43
N ILE A 423 17.24 17.70 -16.42
CA ILE A 423 16.43 18.14 -17.53
C ILE A 423 17.33 18.97 -18.46
N TYR A 424 17.33 18.68 -19.74
CA TYR A 424 18.04 19.41 -20.77
C TYR A 424 17.05 19.92 -21.80
N LEU A 425 17.35 21.07 -22.39
CA LEU A 425 16.62 21.59 -23.56
C LEU A 425 17.17 20.83 -24.81
N HIS A 426 16.37 19.96 -25.34
CA HIS A 426 16.72 19.14 -26.53
C HIS A 426 16.42 19.89 -27.81
#